data_4bb9a8f17d3224f121cd748f771b1e3c
#
_entry.id   4bb9a8f17d3224f121cd748f771b1e3c
#
_cell.length_a   1.000
_cell.length_b   1.000
_cell.length_c   1.000
_cell.angle_alpha   90.00
_cell.angle_beta   90.00
_cell.angle_gamma   90.00
#
_symmetry.space_group_name_H-M   'P 1'
#
loop_
_entity.id
_entity.type
_entity.pdbx_description
1 polymer ?
#
loop_
_entity_poly.entity_id
_entity_poly.type
_entity_poly.pdbx_seq_one_letter_code
_entity_poly.pdbx_strand_id
1 'polypeptide(L)'
;MTALATTDDDWTRPCVTSPRATLCVGLPIALDGYLRELELHECSWLHAALTGALGRNHQRPGAHTRSDWSLVPWRSQSGWAAAWWSEADALALATTSRHSRIGARDVQLRFGAPIRVHAPPTYATGVHLARVTLRTPLVVSSTNSAGQKVSKRRADDAAMTNAAWSLARKMELFPGALTLRVLDARTEYVPIYYRGKIGRVDGLVGTVDVACDATTRYVLEAASRGMGLGSRVAYGCGRVEVTTLAR
;
A
#
# COMPACT_ATOMS: atom_id res chain seq x y z
N MET A 1 7.08 11.75 -23.49
CA MET A 1 8.03 11.14 -22.54
C MET A 1 8.59 9.90 -23.19
N THR A 2 9.87 9.95 -23.56
CA THR A 2 10.60 8.84 -24.20
C THR A 2 10.76 7.74 -23.14
N ALA A 3 10.33 6.53 -23.46
CA ALA A 3 10.64 5.37 -22.65
C ALA A 3 12.18 5.27 -22.58
N LEU A 4 12.73 5.42 -21.39
CA LEU A 4 14.13 5.14 -21.13
C LEU A 4 14.34 3.65 -21.46
N ALA A 5 15.12 3.38 -22.50
CA ALA A 5 15.55 2.03 -22.80
C ALA A 5 16.33 1.52 -21.58
N THR A 6 15.85 0.44 -20.94
CA THR A 6 16.58 -0.23 -19.88
C THR A 6 17.86 -0.80 -20.49
N THR A 7 19.01 -0.38 -19.97
CA THR A 7 20.31 -0.94 -20.35
C THR A 7 20.53 -2.24 -19.56
N ASP A 8 21.38 -3.14 -20.06
CA ASP A 8 21.71 -4.41 -19.36
C ASP A 8 22.28 -4.14 -17.95
N ASP A 9 22.91 -3.01 -17.73
CA ASP A 9 23.46 -2.57 -16.43
C ASP A 9 22.38 -2.31 -15.37
N ASP A 10 21.14 -2.02 -15.77
CA ASP A 10 20.06 -1.73 -14.84
C ASP A 10 19.64 -2.95 -14.00
N TRP A 11 19.88 -4.16 -14.52
CA TRP A 11 19.53 -5.42 -13.86
C TRP A 11 20.60 -5.93 -12.89
N THR A 12 21.82 -5.40 -13.00
CA THR A 12 22.98 -5.88 -12.21
C THR A 12 23.25 -5.05 -10.96
N ARG A 13 22.40 -4.08 -10.66
CA ARG A 13 22.56 -3.23 -9.48
C ARG A 13 22.38 -4.02 -8.18
N PRO A 14 23.20 -3.74 -7.13
CA PRO A 14 23.00 -4.32 -5.82
C PRO A 14 21.62 -4.00 -5.25
N CYS A 15 21.06 -4.95 -4.51
CA CYS A 15 19.81 -4.75 -3.81
C CYS A 15 19.95 -3.68 -2.72
N VAL A 16 19.21 -2.59 -2.85
CA VAL A 16 19.08 -1.59 -1.80
C VAL A 16 17.96 -2.02 -0.86
N THR A 17 18.28 -2.20 0.42
CA THR A 17 17.34 -2.65 1.45
C THR A 17 17.11 -1.56 2.49
N SER A 18 15.99 -1.65 3.20
CA SER A 18 15.76 -0.79 4.37
C SER A 18 16.78 -1.13 5.46
N PRO A 19 17.36 -0.13 6.14
CA PRO A 19 18.21 -0.37 7.30
C PRO A 19 17.44 -0.91 8.50
N ARG A 20 16.12 -0.93 8.46
CA ARG A 20 15.25 -1.37 9.54
C ARG A 20 14.98 -2.87 9.43
N ALA A 21 15.25 -3.64 10.48
CA ALA A 21 14.89 -5.06 10.56
C ALA A 21 13.35 -5.25 10.61
N THR A 22 12.63 -4.33 11.25
CA THR A 22 11.16 -4.29 11.28
C THR A 22 10.67 -3.36 10.19
N LEU A 23 9.92 -3.91 9.24
CA LEU A 23 9.33 -3.16 8.13
C LEU A 23 8.19 -2.28 8.62
N CYS A 24 7.29 -2.86 9.38
CA CYS A 24 6.12 -2.19 9.96
C CYS A 24 5.59 -2.95 11.16
N VAL A 25 4.69 -2.32 11.90
CA VAL A 25 3.94 -2.96 12.98
C VAL A 25 2.47 -3.02 12.61
N GLY A 26 1.92 -4.23 12.52
CA GLY A 26 0.50 -4.49 12.29
C GLY A 26 -0.29 -4.41 13.59
N LEU A 27 -1.42 -3.71 13.58
CA LEU A 27 -2.40 -3.72 14.66
C LEU A 27 -3.72 -4.27 14.12
N PRO A 28 -4.18 -5.43 14.61
CA PRO A 28 -5.54 -5.88 14.37
C PRO A 28 -6.54 -4.86 14.92
N ILE A 29 -7.63 -4.63 14.19
CA ILE A 29 -8.66 -3.66 14.56
C ILE A 29 -9.99 -4.41 14.61
N ALA A 30 -10.65 -4.38 15.77
CA ALA A 30 -12.03 -4.82 15.94
C ALA A 30 -12.93 -3.59 16.07
N LEU A 31 -14.15 -3.72 15.55
CA LEU A 31 -15.17 -2.68 15.53
C LEU A 31 -16.37 -3.16 16.34
N ASP A 32 -16.40 -2.82 17.62
CA ASP A 32 -17.58 -3.14 18.46
C ASP A 32 -18.73 -2.19 18.12
N GLY A 33 -19.92 -2.74 17.99
CA GLY A 33 -21.10 -2.00 17.55
C GLY A 33 -21.28 -1.97 16.01
N TYR A 34 -20.39 -2.63 15.26
CA TYR A 34 -20.53 -2.80 13.83
C TYR A 34 -20.85 -4.27 13.52
N LEU A 35 -22.08 -4.53 13.08
CA LEU A 35 -22.64 -5.88 12.98
C LEU A 35 -22.20 -6.70 11.76
N ARG A 36 -21.46 -6.09 10.84
CA ARG A 36 -20.95 -6.73 9.62
C ARG A 36 -19.50 -6.33 9.35
N GLU A 37 -18.84 -7.08 8.49
CA GLU A 37 -17.51 -6.69 8.02
C GLU A 37 -17.54 -5.34 7.30
N LEU A 38 -16.49 -4.55 7.54
CA LEU A 38 -16.30 -3.27 6.86
C LEU A 38 -15.82 -3.54 5.43
N GLU A 39 -16.59 -3.07 4.47
CA GLU A 39 -16.23 -3.21 3.06
C GLU A 39 -15.20 -2.15 2.62
N LEU A 40 -14.53 -2.40 1.49
CA LEU A 40 -13.49 -1.49 0.98
C LEU A 40 -14.00 -0.05 0.82
N HIS A 41 -15.22 0.14 0.34
CA HIS A 41 -15.80 1.48 0.14
C HIS A 41 -16.09 2.24 1.46
N GLU A 42 -16.06 1.55 2.58
CA GLU A 42 -16.24 2.10 3.92
C GLU A 42 -14.91 2.41 4.63
N CYS A 43 -13.78 1.97 4.07
CA CYS A 43 -12.45 2.19 4.66
C CYS A 43 -12.09 3.67 4.83
N SER A 44 -12.74 4.58 4.10
CA SER A 44 -12.58 6.02 4.34
C SER A 44 -13.03 6.44 5.73
N TRP A 45 -14.05 5.81 6.29
CA TRP A 45 -14.51 6.07 7.65
C TRP A 45 -13.56 5.50 8.69
N LEU A 46 -13.06 4.27 8.45
CA LEU A 46 -12.05 3.67 9.32
C LEU A 46 -10.76 4.52 9.32
N HIS A 47 -10.34 5.02 8.15
CA HIS A 47 -9.22 5.94 8.05
C HIS A 47 -9.44 7.21 8.88
N ALA A 48 -10.63 7.82 8.80
CA ALA A 48 -10.96 9.01 9.59
C ALA A 48 -10.95 8.72 11.10
N ALA A 49 -11.50 7.56 11.50
CA ALA A 49 -11.53 7.12 12.88
C ALA A 49 -10.11 6.89 13.44
N LEU A 50 -9.21 6.25 12.69
CA LEU A 50 -7.81 6.06 13.07
C LEU A 50 -7.06 7.39 13.19
N THR A 51 -7.31 8.31 12.27
CA THR A 51 -6.74 9.66 12.32
C THR A 51 -7.16 10.41 13.55
N GLY A 52 -8.45 10.33 13.92
CA GLY A 52 -8.99 10.90 15.15
C GLY A 52 -8.39 10.26 16.41
N ALA A 53 -8.23 8.93 16.43
CA ALA A 53 -7.65 8.19 17.54
C ALA A 53 -6.21 8.62 17.87
N LEU A 54 -5.46 9.05 16.85
CA LEU A 54 -4.10 9.58 17.00
C LEU A 54 -4.05 11.09 17.33
N GLY A 55 -5.19 11.75 17.47
CA GLY A 55 -5.24 13.20 17.67
C GLY A 55 -4.72 14.01 16.48
N ARG A 56 -4.56 13.38 15.32
CA ARG A 56 -4.09 14.03 14.10
C ARG A 56 -5.25 14.70 13.39
N ASN A 57 -5.25 16.02 13.34
CA ASN A 57 -6.32 16.77 12.69
C ASN A 57 -5.95 17.01 11.21
N HIS A 58 -6.62 16.33 10.27
CA HIS A 58 -6.45 16.53 8.82
C HIS A 58 -6.92 17.91 8.33
N GLN A 59 -7.49 18.73 9.19
CA GLN A 59 -8.09 20.01 8.80
C GLN A 59 -7.11 21.18 8.77
N ARG A 60 -5.82 20.97 9.05
CA ARG A 60 -4.84 22.05 8.86
C ARG A 60 -4.56 22.27 7.38
N PRO A 61 -4.85 23.46 6.82
CA PRO A 61 -4.46 23.80 5.45
C PRO A 61 -2.96 23.57 5.27
N GLY A 62 -2.57 22.84 4.22
CA GLY A 62 -1.17 22.55 3.92
C GLY A 62 -0.61 21.27 4.54
N ALA A 63 -1.26 20.67 5.52
CA ALA A 63 -0.86 19.37 6.06
C ALA A 63 -1.40 18.24 5.16
N HIS A 64 -0.82 18.04 3.99
CA HIS A 64 -0.88 16.75 3.29
C HIS A 64 -0.02 15.74 4.05
N THR A 65 -0.40 15.46 5.30
CA THR A 65 0.22 14.40 6.07
C THR A 65 -0.08 13.10 5.34
N ARG A 66 0.95 12.53 4.71
CA ARG A 66 0.90 11.19 4.18
C ARG A 66 0.52 10.28 5.33
N SER A 67 -0.50 9.47 5.13
CA SER A 67 -0.88 8.49 6.15
C SER A 67 0.31 7.57 6.41
N ASP A 68 0.71 7.45 7.67
CA ASP A 68 1.84 6.62 8.09
C ASP A 68 1.42 5.17 8.30
N TRP A 69 0.29 4.77 7.73
CA TRP A 69 -0.24 3.41 7.78
C TRP A 69 -0.89 3.00 6.47
N SER A 70 -1.03 1.70 6.30
CA SER A 70 -1.88 1.06 5.30
C SER A 70 -2.97 0.25 5.99
N LEU A 71 -4.15 0.14 5.38
CA LEU A 71 -5.21 -0.77 5.82
C LEU A 71 -5.13 -2.06 5.02
N VAL A 72 -5.14 -3.18 5.72
CA VAL A 72 -5.12 -4.51 5.11
C VAL A 72 -6.24 -5.37 5.71
N PRO A 73 -7.02 -6.11 4.91
CA PRO A 73 -7.93 -7.11 5.42
C PRO A 73 -7.15 -8.18 6.19
N TRP A 74 -7.60 -8.52 7.39
CA TRP A 74 -6.96 -9.53 8.23
C TRP A 74 -7.53 -10.91 7.90
N ARG A 75 -6.68 -11.81 7.36
CA ARG A 75 -7.15 -13.11 6.85
C ARG A 75 -7.52 -14.14 7.92
N SER A 76 -6.97 -14.04 9.12
CA SER A 76 -7.20 -15.04 10.18
C SER A 76 -8.36 -14.72 11.11
N GLN A 77 -8.88 -13.50 11.02
CA GLN A 77 -10.02 -13.01 11.80
C GLN A 77 -10.83 -12.09 10.88
N SER A 78 -12.16 -12.17 10.99
CA SER A 78 -13.05 -11.21 10.32
C SER A 78 -12.72 -9.79 10.77
N GLY A 79 -11.96 -9.04 9.97
CA GLY A 79 -11.57 -7.70 10.36
C GLY A 79 -10.47 -7.07 9.51
N TRP A 80 -10.01 -5.93 9.96
CA TRP A 80 -8.97 -5.14 9.35
C TRP A 80 -7.77 -5.03 10.26
N ALA A 81 -6.60 -4.87 9.69
CA ALA A 81 -5.42 -4.45 10.40
C ALA A 81 -4.87 -3.17 9.77
N ALA A 82 -4.30 -2.31 10.60
CA ALA A 82 -3.48 -1.21 10.14
C ALA A 82 -2.01 -1.60 10.28
N ALA A 83 -1.25 -1.45 9.22
CA ALA A 83 0.19 -1.61 9.24
C ALA A 83 0.84 -0.23 9.34
N TRP A 84 1.58 0.03 10.42
CA TRP A 84 2.16 1.31 10.76
C TRP A 84 3.65 1.35 10.44
N TRP A 85 4.11 2.44 9.82
CA TRP A 85 5.54 2.69 9.60
C TRP A 85 6.27 3.07 10.88
N SER A 86 5.58 3.83 11.74
CA SER A 86 6.10 4.24 13.02
C SER A 86 5.70 3.22 14.08
N GLU A 87 6.68 2.54 14.66
CA GLU A 87 6.44 1.64 15.78
C GLU A 87 5.85 2.37 16.99
N ALA A 88 6.30 3.60 17.26
CA ALA A 88 5.79 4.40 18.37
C ALA A 88 4.29 4.69 18.26
N ASP A 89 3.80 5.06 17.06
CA ASP A 89 2.38 5.30 16.84
C ASP A 89 1.56 4.01 17.01
N ALA A 90 2.07 2.88 16.51
CA ALA A 90 1.42 1.60 16.68
C ALA A 90 1.35 1.19 18.16
N LEU A 91 2.43 1.31 18.89
CA LEU A 91 2.50 0.95 20.29
C LEU A 91 1.60 1.85 21.17
N ALA A 92 1.48 3.13 20.83
CA ALA A 92 0.58 4.07 21.53
C ALA A 92 -0.91 3.68 21.42
N LEU A 93 -1.29 2.94 20.36
CA LEU A 93 -2.64 2.44 20.17
C LEU A 93 -2.82 0.99 20.58
N ALA A 94 -1.74 0.20 20.67
CA ALA A 94 -1.80 -1.22 20.93
C ALA A 94 -2.54 -1.52 22.26
N THR A 95 -3.41 -2.52 22.20
CA THR A 95 -4.24 -2.96 23.36
C THR A 95 -5.16 -1.88 23.96
N THR A 96 -5.36 -0.79 23.24
CA THR A 96 -6.29 0.28 23.66
C THR A 96 -7.64 0.16 22.97
N SER A 97 -8.59 0.92 23.46
CA SER A 97 -9.85 1.16 22.76
C SER A 97 -10.15 2.65 22.66
N ARG A 98 -10.86 3.04 21.62
CA ARG A 98 -11.23 4.42 21.33
C ARG A 98 -12.66 4.49 20.83
N HIS A 99 -13.44 5.41 21.38
CA HIS A 99 -14.72 5.75 20.78
C HIS A 99 -14.51 6.47 19.45
N SER A 100 -15.30 6.10 18.47
CA SER A 100 -15.27 6.72 17.16
C SER A 100 -16.62 6.61 16.48
N ARG A 101 -16.75 7.23 15.31
CA ARG A 101 -17.96 7.19 14.50
C ARG A 101 -17.63 6.67 13.10
N ILE A 102 -18.33 5.62 12.69
CA ILE A 102 -18.25 5.05 11.34
C ILE A 102 -19.59 5.27 10.64
N GLY A 103 -19.62 6.23 9.70
CA GLY A 103 -20.87 6.71 9.12
C GLY A 103 -21.76 7.38 10.17
N ALA A 104 -22.96 6.85 10.35
CA ALA A 104 -23.91 7.32 11.36
C ALA A 104 -23.86 6.54 12.70
N ARG A 105 -22.96 5.56 12.80
CA ARG A 105 -22.90 4.65 13.96
C ARG A 105 -21.75 5.01 14.88
N ASP A 106 -22.04 5.06 16.17
CA ASP A 106 -21.00 5.08 17.18
C ASP A 106 -20.43 3.68 17.34
N VAL A 107 -19.11 3.57 17.30
CA VAL A 107 -18.37 2.33 17.40
C VAL A 107 -17.24 2.46 18.41
N GLN A 108 -16.85 1.36 19.00
CA GLN A 108 -15.62 1.28 19.76
C GLN A 108 -14.55 0.57 18.93
N LEU A 109 -13.49 1.29 18.58
CA LEU A 109 -12.30 0.72 17.96
C LEU A 109 -11.50 0.03 19.05
N ARG A 110 -11.28 -1.27 18.94
CA ARG A 110 -10.33 -2.01 19.79
C ARG A 110 -9.11 -2.40 18.96
N PHE A 111 -7.94 -2.05 19.49
CA PHE A 111 -6.68 -2.41 18.89
C PHE A 111 -6.11 -3.65 19.56
N GLY A 112 -5.75 -4.64 18.76
CA GLY A 112 -5.12 -5.86 19.25
C GLY A 112 -3.64 -5.70 19.59
N ALA A 113 -3.02 -6.80 19.96
CA ALA A 113 -1.58 -6.85 20.22
C ALA A 113 -0.78 -6.50 18.94
N PRO A 114 0.35 -5.79 19.06
CA PRO A 114 1.16 -5.41 17.93
C PRO A 114 1.89 -6.63 17.35
N ILE A 115 1.89 -6.71 16.03
CA ILE A 115 2.57 -7.76 15.26
C ILE A 115 3.68 -7.11 14.46
N ARG A 116 4.94 -7.42 14.80
CA ARG A 116 6.08 -6.93 14.02
C ARG A 116 6.20 -7.70 12.71
N VAL A 117 6.21 -6.97 11.62
CA VAL A 117 6.43 -7.50 10.27
C VAL A 117 7.88 -7.24 9.91
N HIS A 118 8.64 -8.31 9.71
CA HIS A 118 10.05 -8.22 9.34
C HIS A 118 10.23 -7.75 7.90
N ALA A 119 11.33 -7.05 7.66
CA ALA A 119 11.74 -6.66 6.32
C ALA A 119 11.94 -7.91 5.44
N PRO A 120 11.74 -7.80 4.12
CA PRO A 120 12.06 -8.87 3.19
C PRO A 120 13.55 -9.23 3.23
N PRO A 121 13.94 -10.45 2.80
CA PRO A 121 15.34 -10.78 2.62
C PRO A 121 15.96 -9.94 1.50
N THR A 122 17.27 -9.78 1.54
CA THR A 122 18.03 -9.21 0.44
C THR A 122 18.02 -10.17 -0.74
N TYR A 123 17.80 -9.65 -1.93
CA TYR A 123 17.82 -10.42 -3.17
C TYR A 123 19.18 -10.32 -3.86
N ALA A 124 19.60 -11.39 -4.50
CA ALA A 124 20.81 -11.39 -5.34
C ALA A 124 20.60 -10.43 -6.54
N THR A 125 21.70 -9.89 -7.04
CA THR A 125 21.69 -9.12 -8.29
C THR A 125 21.18 -9.95 -9.45
N GLY A 126 20.50 -9.33 -10.41
CA GLY A 126 19.97 -10.00 -11.59
C GLY A 126 18.48 -9.75 -11.81
N VAL A 127 17.95 -10.43 -12.80
CA VAL A 127 16.54 -10.36 -13.17
C VAL A 127 15.71 -11.30 -12.31
N HIS A 128 14.73 -10.76 -11.64
CA HIS A 128 13.72 -11.50 -10.86
C HIS A 128 12.38 -11.49 -11.59
N LEU A 129 11.79 -12.67 -11.74
CA LEU A 129 10.47 -12.83 -12.32
C LEU A 129 9.44 -12.98 -11.20
N ALA A 130 8.40 -12.17 -11.24
CA ALA A 130 7.37 -12.19 -10.21
C ALA A 130 5.97 -11.96 -10.79
N ARG A 131 4.98 -12.60 -10.16
CA ARG A 131 3.57 -12.29 -10.34
C ARG A 131 3.08 -11.44 -9.20
N VAL A 132 2.51 -10.31 -9.52
CA VAL A 132 1.85 -9.39 -8.59
C VAL A 132 0.35 -9.58 -8.73
N THR A 133 -0.28 -10.18 -7.74
CA THR A 133 -1.75 -10.33 -7.68
C THR A 133 -2.33 -9.16 -6.89
N LEU A 134 -3.20 -8.39 -7.52
CA LEU A 134 -3.86 -7.21 -6.93
C LEU A 134 -5.09 -7.68 -6.13
N ARG A 135 -4.93 -7.83 -4.81
CA ARG A 135 -5.99 -8.32 -3.91
C ARG A 135 -7.03 -7.27 -3.57
N THR A 136 -6.65 -6.00 -3.61
CA THR A 136 -7.54 -4.84 -3.61
C THR A 136 -7.11 -3.89 -4.72
N PRO A 137 -7.98 -3.01 -5.19
CA PRO A 137 -7.67 -2.17 -6.33
C PRO A 137 -6.37 -1.36 -6.16
N LEU A 138 -5.47 -1.49 -7.12
CA LEU A 138 -4.24 -0.70 -7.19
C LEU A 138 -4.55 0.66 -7.80
N VAL A 139 -4.40 1.70 -7.00
CA VAL A 139 -4.57 3.08 -7.45
C VAL A 139 -3.21 3.68 -7.78
N VAL A 140 -2.98 3.96 -9.06
CA VAL A 140 -1.77 4.63 -9.53
C VAL A 140 -2.18 5.95 -10.16
N SER A 141 -1.65 7.04 -9.65
CA SER A 141 -1.87 8.37 -10.19
C SER A 141 -0.59 8.92 -10.82
N SER A 142 -0.76 9.60 -11.94
CA SER A 142 0.30 10.42 -12.56
C SER A 142 -0.20 11.86 -12.68
N THR A 143 0.73 12.79 -12.83
CA THR A 143 0.40 14.17 -13.13
C THR A 143 0.44 14.33 -14.65
N ASN A 144 -0.64 14.84 -15.26
CA ASN A 144 -0.66 15.16 -16.69
C ASN A 144 0.09 16.46 -16.98
N SER A 145 0.18 16.85 -18.26
CA SER A 145 0.84 18.08 -18.69
C SER A 145 0.21 19.37 -18.14
N ALA A 146 -1.05 19.31 -17.72
CA ALA A 146 -1.76 20.43 -17.10
C ALA A 146 -1.62 20.44 -15.56
N GLY A 147 -0.75 19.60 -14.97
CA GLY A 147 -0.55 19.51 -13.53
C GLY A 147 -1.65 18.76 -12.77
N GLN A 148 -2.64 18.20 -13.45
CA GLN A 148 -3.73 17.48 -12.82
C GLN A 148 -3.38 16.01 -12.55
N LYS A 149 -3.81 15.49 -11.40
CA LYS A 149 -3.66 14.07 -11.08
C LYS A 149 -4.67 13.25 -11.87
N VAL A 150 -4.18 12.29 -12.65
CA VAL A 150 -5.00 11.32 -13.41
C VAL A 150 -4.66 9.91 -12.98
N SER A 151 -5.68 9.08 -12.82
CA SER A 151 -5.49 7.66 -12.53
C SER A 151 -5.03 6.91 -13.78
N LYS A 152 -4.03 6.05 -13.64
CA LYS A 152 -3.61 5.13 -14.69
C LYS A 152 -4.64 4.04 -14.88
N ARG A 153 -4.99 3.76 -16.14
CA ARG A 153 -6.01 2.76 -16.51
C ARG A 153 -5.42 1.42 -16.94
N ARG A 154 -4.09 1.32 -17.02
CA ARG A 154 -3.37 0.11 -17.42
C ARG A 154 -2.19 -0.12 -16.48
N ALA A 155 -1.89 -1.36 -16.23
CA ALA A 155 -0.70 -1.78 -15.50
C ALA A 155 0.48 -1.90 -16.48
N ASP A 156 0.95 -0.75 -16.99
CA ASP A 156 2.16 -0.67 -17.81
C ASP A 156 3.42 -0.51 -16.94
N ASP A 157 4.61 -0.57 -17.54
CA ASP A 157 5.90 -0.41 -16.85
C ASP A 157 5.92 0.86 -16.00
N ALA A 158 5.46 1.97 -16.57
CA ALA A 158 5.44 3.27 -15.87
C ALA A 158 4.49 3.28 -14.66
N ALA A 159 3.31 2.64 -14.78
CA ALA A 159 2.35 2.55 -13.69
C ALA A 159 2.90 1.70 -12.54
N MET A 160 3.45 0.53 -12.85
CA MET A 160 4.00 -0.40 -11.84
C MET A 160 5.26 0.17 -11.19
N THR A 161 6.15 0.80 -11.97
CA THR A 161 7.33 1.48 -11.42
C THR A 161 6.94 2.65 -10.51
N ASN A 162 5.97 3.49 -10.90
CA ASN A 162 5.49 4.58 -10.06
C ASN A 162 4.85 4.07 -8.77
N ALA A 163 4.13 2.96 -8.82
CA ALA A 163 3.55 2.34 -7.63
C ALA A 163 4.65 1.86 -6.68
N ALA A 164 5.68 1.17 -7.18
CA ALA A 164 6.84 0.72 -6.42
C ALA A 164 7.65 1.92 -5.86
N TRP A 165 7.89 2.96 -6.64
CA TRP A 165 8.54 4.19 -6.19
C TRP A 165 7.81 4.88 -5.05
N SER A 166 6.48 4.90 -5.09
CA SER A 166 5.68 5.46 -4.00
C SER A 166 5.95 4.76 -2.67
N LEU A 167 6.13 3.44 -2.71
CA LEU A 167 6.45 2.64 -1.54
C LEU A 167 7.92 2.79 -1.14
N ALA A 168 8.87 2.69 -2.08
CA ALA A 168 10.30 2.84 -1.81
C ALA A 168 10.61 4.14 -1.07
N ARG A 169 10.00 5.26 -1.48
CA ARG A 169 10.13 6.55 -0.79
C ARG A 169 9.60 6.52 0.65
N LYS A 170 8.54 5.78 0.91
CA LYS A 170 8.02 5.61 2.28
C LYS A 170 8.95 4.77 3.14
N MET A 171 9.66 3.82 2.53
CA MET A 171 10.66 2.99 3.18
C MET A 171 12.01 3.70 3.36
N GLU A 172 12.09 4.99 2.99
CA GLU A 172 13.32 5.78 3.01
C GLU A 172 14.42 5.16 2.14
N LEU A 173 14.02 4.38 1.15
CA LEU A 173 14.95 3.90 0.14
C LEU A 173 15.15 4.99 -0.90
N PHE A 174 16.42 5.21 -1.25
CA PHE A 174 16.83 6.12 -2.32
C PHE A 174 17.55 5.32 -3.40
N PRO A 175 16.86 4.35 -4.04
CA PRO A 175 17.46 3.63 -5.14
C PRO A 175 17.66 4.62 -6.29
N GLY A 176 18.79 4.53 -6.98
CA GLY A 176 19.08 5.37 -8.14
C GLY A 176 18.02 5.24 -9.23
N ALA A 177 17.54 4.04 -9.47
CA ALA A 177 16.37 3.73 -10.28
C ALA A 177 15.79 2.39 -9.82
N LEU A 178 14.45 2.23 -9.92
CA LEU A 178 13.79 0.94 -9.86
C LEU A 178 13.62 0.46 -11.30
N THR A 179 14.03 -0.76 -11.59
CA THR A 179 13.87 -1.37 -12.91
C THR A 179 12.77 -2.39 -12.89
N LEU A 180 11.73 -2.15 -13.67
CA LEU A 180 10.58 -3.04 -13.80
C LEU A 180 10.07 -3.03 -15.24
N ARG A 181 9.83 -4.22 -15.78
CA ARG A 181 9.16 -4.44 -17.06
C ARG A 181 7.96 -5.33 -16.85
N VAL A 182 6.82 -4.92 -17.34
CA VAL A 182 5.60 -5.73 -17.38
C VAL A 182 5.72 -6.73 -18.52
N LEU A 183 5.60 -8.02 -18.21
CA LEU A 183 5.67 -9.12 -19.18
C LEU A 183 4.26 -9.49 -19.67
N ASP A 184 3.30 -9.57 -18.74
CA ASP A 184 1.89 -9.81 -19.02
C ASP A 184 1.04 -9.08 -17.98
N ALA A 185 -0.10 -8.56 -18.40
CA ALA A 185 -1.04 -7.88 -17.50
C ALA A 185 -2.47 -8.28 -17.82
N ARG A 186 -3.09 -9.00 -16.90
CA ARG A 186 -4.50 -9.37 -16.93
C ARG A 186 -5.22 -8.56 -15.87
N THR A 187 -5.49 -7.30 -16.18
CA THR A 187 -6.07 -6.37 -15.24
C THR A 187 -7.34 -5.73 -15.77
N GLU A 188 -8.29 -5.52 -14.86
CA GLU A 188 -9.51 -4.76 -15.10
C GLU A 188 -9.46 -3.44 -14.34
N TYR A 189 -10.04 -2.41 -14.94
CA TYR A 189 -10.17 -1.09 -14.35
C TYR A 189 -11.52 -0.99 -13.66
N VAL A 190 -11.50 -0.83 -12.34
CA VAL A 190 -12.71 -0.83 -11.52
C VAL A 190 -12.89 0.48 -10.77
N PRO A 191 -14.11 1.04 -10.74
CA PRO A 191 -14.41 2.18 -9.90
C PRO A 191 -14.65 1.73 -8.45
N ILE A 192 -14.12 2.50 -7.50
CA ILE A 192 -14.37 2.37 -6.08
C ILE A 192 -15.12 3.63 -5.64
N TYR A 193 -16.33 3.46 -5.15
CA TYR A 193 -17.13 4.57 -4.65
C TYR A 193 -17.01 4.62 -3.12
N TYR A 194 -16.07 5.40 -2.62
CA TYR A 194 -15.95 5.61 -1.19
C TYR A 194 -17.11 6.43 -0.65
N ARG A 195 -17.63 6.02 0.49
CA ARG A 195 -18.62 6.81 1.21
C ARG A 195 -17.94 8.04 1.85
N GLY A 196 -18.63 9.17 1.88
CA GLY A 196 -18.13 10.43 2.42
C GLY A 196 -17.50 11.33 1.36
N LYS A 197 -16.52 12.15 1.79
CA LYS A 197 -15.93 13.23 0.94
C LYS A 197 -15.00 12.76 -0.17
N ILE A 198 -14.54 11.52 -0.15
CA ILE A 198 -13.53 11.04 -1.13
C ILE A 198 -14.16 10.81 -2.51
N GLY A 199 -15.42 10.36 -2.53
CA GLY A 199 -16.12 10.08 -3.78
C GLY A 199 -15.55 8.88 -4.55
N ARG A 200 -15.54 8.98 -5.88
CA ARG A 200 -15.05 7.93 -6.77
C ARG A 200 -13.52 7.92 -6.85
N VAL A 201 -12.95 6.75 -6.72
CA VAL A 201 -11.55 6.46 -7.00
C VAL A 201 -11.49 5.26 -7.93
N ASP A 202 -10.70 5.34 -8.98
CA ASP A 202 -10.55 4.24 -9.93
C ASP A 202 -9.22 3.50 -9.68
N GLY A 203 -9.25 2.19 -9.77
CA GLY A 203 -8.07 1.35 -9.58
C GLY A 203 -8.06 0.10 -10.47
N LEU A 204 -6.97 -0.62 -10.45
CA LEU A 204 -6.75 -1.84 -11.21
C LEU A 204 -6.88 -3.05 -10.30
N VAL A 205 -7.56 -4.10 -10.76
CA VAL A 205 -7.60 -5.43 -10.11
C VAL A 205 -7.11 -6.49 -11.09
N GLY A 206 -6.65 -7.63 -10.60
CA GLY A 206 -6.18 -8.73 -11.44
C GLY A 206 -4.73 -9.13 -11.16
N THR A 207 -3.98 -9.51 -12.19
CA THR A 207 -2.60 -9.99 -12.07
C THR A 207 -1.68 -9.27 -13.05
N VAL A 208 -0.42 -9.06 -12.62
CA VAL A 208 0.64 -8.47 -13.45
C VAL A 208 1.90 -9.31 -13.27
N ASP A 209 2.40 -9.87 -14.36
CA ASP A 209 3.67 -10.58 -14.39
C ASP A 209 4.77 -9.57 -14.76
N VAL A 210 5.83 -9.54 -13.98
CA VAL A 210 6.91 -8.56 -14.12
C VAL A 210 8.29 -9.20 -14.10
N ALA A 211 9.21 -8.61 -14.85
CA ALA A 211 10.64 -8.75 -14.62
C ALA A 211 11.13 -7.50 -13.89
N CYS A 212 11.93 -7.68 -12.85
CA CYS A 212 12.41 -6.57 -12.05
C CYS A 212 13.81 -6.82 -11.49
N ASP A 213 14.51 -5.74 -11.13
CA ASP A 213 15.79 -5.82 -10.42
C ASP A 213 15.62 -6.24 -8.96
N ALA A 214 16.72 -6.50 -8.28
CA ALA A 214 16.74 -6.96 -6.89
C ALA A 214 16.07 -5.97 -5.93
N THR A 215 16.27 -4.66 -6.12
CA THR A 215 15.66 -3.62 -5.28
C THR A 215 14.17 -3.52 -5.50
N THR A 216 13.72 -3.57 -6.75
CA THR A 216 12.29 -3.57 -7.07
C THR A 216 11.62 -4.82 -6.52
N ARG A 217 12.27 -5.98 -6.61
CA ARG A 217 11.78 -7.24 -6.01
C ARG A 217 11.60 -7.09 -4.50
N TYR A 218 12.57 -6.48 -3.81
CA TYR A 218 12.50 -6.19 -2.38
C TYR A 218 11.31 -5.28 -2.04
N VAL A 219 11.10 -4.22 -2.81
CA VAL A 219 9.97 -3.28 -2.63
C VAL A 219 8.62 -3.98 -2.85
N LEU A 220 8.49 -4.80 -3.88
CA LEU A 220 7.27 -5.57 -4.16
C LEU A 220 6.97 -6.56 -3.02
N GLU A 221 7.98 -7.23 -2.50
CA GLU A 221 7.83 -8.14 -1.36
C GLU A 221 7.40 -7.39 -0.09
N ALA A 222 7.97 -6.21 0.17
CA ALA A 222 7.55 -5.35 1.27
C ALA A 222 6.07 -4.93 1.12
N ALA A 223 5.62 -4.65 -0.10
CA ALA A 223 4.22 -4.35 -0.37
C ALA A 223 3.31 -5.52 0.02
N SER A 224 3.71 -6.76 -0.29
CA SER A 224 2.92 -7.96 0.02
C SER A 224 2.83 -8.25 1.51
N ARG A 225 3.84 -7.82 2.29
CA ARG A 225 3.90 -7.99 3.75
C ARG A 225 3.02 -7.01 4.54
N GLY A 226 2.21 -6.21 3.89
CA GLY A 226 1.23 -5.35 4.54
C GLY A 226 1.37 -3.86 4.25
N MET A 227 2.43 -3.43 3.54
CA MET A 227 2.62 -2.01 3.26
C MET A 227 1.75 -1.49 2.12
N GLY A 228 1.31 -2.41 1.24
CA GLY A 228 0.53 -2.07 0.06
C GLY A 228 1.34 -1.32 -1.01
N LEU A 229 0.81 -1.32 -2.22
CA LEU A 229 1.43 -0.73 -3.41
C LEU A 229 0.60 0.45 -3.94
N GLY A 230 1.25 1.46 -4.49
CA GLY A 230 0.58 2.61 -5.07
C GLY A 230 0.05 3.62 -4.07
N SER A 231 -1.03 4.31 -4.44
CA SER A 231 -1.69 5.31 -3.61
C SER A 231 -2.96 4.78 -2.94
N ARG A 232 -3.48 5.54 -1.98
CA ARG A 232 -4.70 5.19 -1.23
C ARG A 232 -4.60 3.92 -0.37
N VAL A 233 -3.39 3.48 -0.02
CA VAL A 233 -3.19 2.30 0.84
C VAL A 233 -3.82 2.46 2.22
N ALA A 234 -3.88 3.68 2.76
CA ALA A 234 -4.57 3.97 4.01
C ALA A 234 -6.11 3.88 3.93
N TYR A 235 -6.64 3.66 2.73
CA TYR A 235 -8.05 3.41 2.46
C TYR A 235 -8.29 1.98 1.98
N GLY A 236 -7.36 1.07 2.25
CA GLY A 236 -7.46 -0.33 1.90
C GLY A 236 -7.12 -0.69 0.45
N CYS A 237 -6.71 0.27 -0.37
CA CYS A 237 -6.25 0.02 -1.73
C CYS A 237 -4.83 -0.56 -1.77
N GLY A 238 -4.47 -1.16 -2.91
CA GLY A 238 -3.10 -1.54 -3.22
C GLY A 238 -2.57 -2.72 -2.42
N ARG A 239 -3.42 -3.53 -1.81
CA ARG A 239 -2.98 -4.80 -1.26
C ARG A 239 -2.58 -5.74 -2.37
N VAL A 240 -1.38 -6.26 -2.28
CA VAL A 240 -0.83 -7.19 -3.27
C VAL A 240 -0.34 -8.48 -2.62
N GLU A 241 -0.27 -9.50 -3.43
CA GLU A 241 0.46 -10.74 -3.13
C GLU A 241 1.49 -10.94 -4.22
N VAL A 242 2.72 -11.27 -3.84
CA VAL A 242 3.82 -11.40 -4.78
C VAL A 242 4.38 -12.81 -4.71
N THR A 243 4.36 -13.51 -5.84
CA THR A 243 4.91 -14.85 -5.97
C THR A 243 6.03 -14.87 -7.00
N THR A 244 7.04 -15.71 -6.80
CA THR A 244 8.09 -15.90 -7.78
C THR A 244 7.55 -16.73 -8.94
N LEU A 245 7.83 -16.31 -10.18
CA LEU A 245 7.57 -17.11 -11.36
C LEU A 245 8.78 -18.01 -11.62
N ALA A 246 8.52 -19.28 -11.89
CA ALA A 246 9.54 -20.18 -12.40
C ALA A 246 10.04 -19.70 -13.78
N ARG A 247 11.32 -19.85 -14.02
CA ARG A 247 11.93 -19.59 -15.33
C ARG A 247 11.53 -20.66 -16.32
#